data_a9ef7daff16cf3e0329783936a51deb1
#
_entry.id   a9ef7daff16cf3e0329783936a51deb1
#
_cell.length_a   1.000
_cell.length_b   1.000
_cell.length_c   1.000
_cell.angle_alpha   90.00
_cell.angle_beta   90.00
_cell.angle_gamma   90.00
#
_symmetry.space_group_name_H-M   'P 1'
#
loop_
_entity.id
_entity.type
_entity.pdbx_description
1 polymer ?
#
loop_
_entity_poly.entity_id
_entity_poly.type
_entity_poly.pdbx_seq_one_letter_code
_entity_poly.pdbx_strand_id
1 'polypeptide(L)'
;MKRILFYAAAMLLACTTMSSFAQESIKIPQLSTTQTIEQELGLGKITLTYARPNIRGRKVFGKLVPYGEVWRLGANSATIIKFSDEVTLEGNKIPAGEYGMFAIPTQDEWTIILNKNAHQWGAYTYKEADDFLRFKVKNVHHDSPLETMTMWFGNVDMNKGELEMRWANEGFLLHVSTDVDAKVMANIDQVMNKDQKPYFTAALYYYQNGKDLKQALEWIRTAEKSEPKSPFYKVWEARIQLKMGDKAGALATAQEGVKYAQEQKDTEYEGLNKAVADLAKS
;
A
#
# COMPACT_ATOMS: atom_id res chain seq x y z
N MET A 1 -7.61 74.13 -20.66
CA MET A 1 -7.90 72.95 -19.82
C MET A 1 -8.33 71.71 -20.61
N LYS A 2 -9.19 71.78 -21.61
CA LYS A 2 -9.65 70.55 -22.38
C LYS A 2 -8.56 69.80 -23.17
N ARG A 3 -7.50 70.53 -23.66
CA ARG A 3 -6.40 69.86 -24.41
C ARG A 3 -5.39 69.17 -23.50
N ILE A 4 -5.22 69.53 -22.27
CA ILE A 4 -4.31 68.87 -21.29
C ILE A 4 -4.91 67.61 -20.78
N LEU A 5 -6.26 67.52 -20.64
CA LEU A 5 -6.96 66.29 -20.27
C LEU A 5 -6.87 65.22 -21.37
N PHE A 6 -6.85 65.62 -22.67
CA PHE A 6 -6.72 64.67 -23.78
C PHE A 6 -5.35 64.00 -23.86
N TYR A 7 -4.29 64.75 -23.56
CA TYR A 7 -2.92 64.20 -23.52
C TYR A 7 -2.68 63.30 -22.29
N ALA A 8 -3.29 63.61 -21.16
CA ALA A 8 -3.23 62.79 -19.96
C ALA A 8 -3.99 61.46 -20.15
N ALA A 9 -5.14 61.47 -20.82
CA ALA A 9 -5.88 60.24 -21.14
C ALA A 9 -5.18 59.36 -22.18
N ALA A 10 -4.49 59.99 -23.19
CA ALA A 10 -3.69 59.26 -24.17
C ALA A 10 -2.43 58.62 -23.56
N MET A 11 -1.80 59.26 -22.56
CA MET A 11 -0.66 58.70 -21.83
C MET A 11 -1.05 57.57 -20.88
N LEU A 12 -2.23 57.60 -20.26
CA LEU A 12 -2.74 56.52 -19.44
C LEU A 12 -3.13 55.26 -20.28
N LEU A 13 -3.57 55.43 -21.54
CA LEU A 13 -3.92 54.34 -22.42
C LEU A 13 -2.69 53.63 -23.05
N ALA A 14 -1.56 54.33 -23.13
CA ALA A 14 -0.31 53.76 -23.68
C ALA A 14 0.43 52.84 -22.69
N CYS A 15 0.09 52.86 -21.39
CA CYS A 15 0.75 52.05 -20.35
C CYS A 15 0.12 50.66 -20.17
N THR A 16 -0.93 50.31 -20.90
CA THR A 16 -1.68 49.03 -20.69
C THR A 16 -1.34 47.90 -21.65
N THR A 17 -0.36 48.06 -22.55
CA THR A 17 0.05 46.96 -23.45
C THR A 17 1.47 46.45 -23.17
N MET A 18 1.82 46.23 -21.92
CA MET A 18 2.88 45.28 -21.63
C MET A 18 2.28 43.88 -21.74
N SER A 19 2.24 43.35 -22.96
CA SER A 19 2.06 41.93 -23.20
C SER A 19 3.17 41.22 -22.43
N SER A 20 2.83 40.61 -21.29
CA SER A 20 3.69 39.63 -20.64
C SER A 20 3.87 38.49 -21.64
N PHE A 21 4.96 38.53 -22.39
CA PHE A 21 5.41 37.34 -23.11
C PHE A 21 5.77 36.34 -22.05
N ALA A 22 4.81 35.45 -21.71
CA ALA A 22 5.10 34.26 -20.94
C ALA A 22 6.13 33.48 -21.79
N GLN A 23 7.38 33.47 -21.37
CA GLN A 23 8.43 32.73 -22.02
C GLN A 23 8.03 31.26 -21.96
N GLU A 24 7.69 30.68 -23.10
CA GLU A 24 7.41 29.23 -23.18
C GLU A 24 8.65 28.49 -22.70
N SER A 25 8.48 27.75 -21.60
CA SER A 25 9.56 26.94 -21.05
C SER A 25 9.79 25.70 -21.91
N ILE A 26 11.03 25.48 -22.34
CA ILE A 26 11.41 24.25 -23.03
C ILE A 26 11.25 23.08 -22.05
N LYS A 27 10.38 22.12 -22.38
CA LYS A 27 10.19 20.91 -21.59
C LYS A 27 11.31 19.91 -21.93
N ILE A 28 12.17 19.64 -20.96
CA ILE A 28 13.21 18.61 -21.09
C ILE A 28 12.94 17.47 -20.11
N PRO A 29 13.29 16.21 -20.46
CA PRO A 29 13.18 15.08 -19.54
C PRO A 29 14.02 15.30 -18.30
N GLN A 30 13.46 14.95 -17.13
CA GLN A 30 14.17 15.03 -15.84
C GLN A 30 15.23 13.93 -15.74
N LEU A 31 16.41 14.27 -15.24
CA LEU A 31 17.50 13.32 -15.00
C LEU A 31 17.17 12.26 -13.95
N SER A 32 16.31 12.60 -13.00
CA SER A 32 15.74 11.71 -12.00
C SER A 32 14.23 11.71 -12.19
N THR A 33 13.72 10.67 -12.83
CA THR A 33 12.29 10.56 -13.15
C THR A 33 11.49 10.31 -11.88
N THR A 34 10.27 10.85 -11.82
CA THR A 34 9.34 10.59 -10.73
C THR A 34 8.60 9.28 -10.97
N GLN A 35 8.42 8.50 -9.92
CA GLN A 35 7.58 7.32 -9.88
C GLN A 35 6.54 7.48 -8.78
N THR A 36 5.31 7.07 -9.08
CA THR A 36 4.25 6.87 -8.08
C THR A 36 3.87 5.41 -8.08
N ILE A 37 3.83 4.81 -6.91
CA ILE A 37 3.32 3.45 -6.68
C ILE A 37 2.17 3.51 -5.69
N GLU A 38 1.16 2.68 -5.92
CA GLU A 38 0.05 2.48 -5.00
C GLU A 38 0.03 1.02 -4.56
N GLN A 39 -0.17 0.79 -3.27
CA GLN A 39 -0.33 -0.52 -2.67
C GLN A 39 -1.60 -0.54 -1.84
N GLU A 40 -2.52 -1.44 -2.14
CA GLU A 40 -3.67 -1.72 -1.29
C GLU A 40 -3.21 -2.40 0.00
N LEU A 41 -3.76 -1.98 1.13
CA LEU A 41 -3.47 -2.55 2.44
C LEU A 41 -4.73 -2.48 3.31
N GLY A 42 -5.28 -3.62 3.69
CA GLY A 42 -6.56 -3.70 4.37
C GLY A 42 -7.71 -3.17 3.52
N LEU A 43 -8.42 -2.18 4.02
CA LEU A 43 -9.52 -1.50 3.30
C LEU A 43 -9.06 -0.21 2.61
N GLY A 44 -7.81 0.16 2.78
CA GLY A 44 -7.24 1.39 2.24
C GLY A 44 -6.08 1.13 1.30
N LYS A 45 -5.32 2.21 1.05
CA LYS A 45 -4.12 2.15 0.22
C LYS A 45 -3.03 3.09 0.71
N ILE A 46 -1.81 2.76 0.33
CA ILE A 46 -0.61 3.58 0.50
C ILE A 46 -0.19 4.07 -0.87
N THR A 47 0.01 5.37 -1.03
CA THR A 47 0.57 5.96 -2.25
C THR A 47 1.94 6.55 -1.92
N LEU A 48 2.96 6.15 -2.67
CA LEU A 48 4.33 6.65 -2.52
C LEU A 48 4.76 7.32 -3.82
N THR A 49 5.15 8.60 -3.76
CA THR A 49 5.65 9.37 -4.89
C THR A 49 7.06 9.86 -4.60
N TYR A 50 8.02 9.50 -5.45
CA TYR A 50 9.42 9.84 -5.26
C TYR A 50 10.18 9.98 -6.58
N ALA A 51 11.24 10.79 -6.61
CA ALA A 51 12.11 10.91 -7.76
C ALA A 51 13.32 9.99 -7.60
N ARG A 52 13.69 9.30 -8.69
CA ARG A 52 14.63 8.18 -8.73
C ARG A 52 16.00 8.60 -9.28
N PRO A 53 16.96 8.99 -8.42
CA PRO A 53 18.32 9.28 -8.86
C PRO A 53 19.08 8.00 -9.25
N ASN A 54 20.03 8.17 -10.18
CA ASN A 54 21.01 7.16 -10.57
C ASN A 54 22.36 7.41 -9.89
N ILE A 55 23.16 6.37 -9.70
CA ILE A 55 24.53 6.46 -9.15
C ILE A 55 25.42 7.25 -10.10
N ARG A 56 25.45 6.91 -11.38
CA ARG A 56 26.30 7.54 -12.43
C ARG A 56 27.77 7.61 -12.00
N GLY A 57 28.32 6.51 -11.50
CA GLY A 57 29.71 6.38 -11.08
C GLY A 57 30.07 7.16 -9.81
N ARG A 58 29.13 7.76 -9.09
CA ARG A 58 29.38 8.54 -7.86
C ARG A 58 29.32 7.65 -6.62
N LYS A 59 30.10 8.00 -5.61
CA LYS A 59 29.88 7.47 -4.26
C LYS A 59 28.62 8.14 -3.68
N VAL A 60 27.59 7.33 -3.42
CA VAL A 60 26.30 7.84 -2.93
C VAL A 60 26.38 8.23 -1.47
N PHE A 61 26.35 7.25 -0.56
CA PHE A 61 26.30 7.51 0.87
C PHE A 61 27.66 7.92 1.44
N GLY A 62 27.64 8.93 2.30
CA GLY A 62 28.84 9.59 2.83
C GLY A 62 29.49 10.60 1.89
N LYS A 63 28.94 10.81 0.66
CA LYS A 63 29.37 11.83 -0.31
C LYS A 63 28.21 12.57 -0.93
N LEU A 64 27.47 11.97 -1.90
CA LEU A 64 26.33 12.60 -2.55
C LEU A 64 25.17 12.82 -1.55
N VAL A 65 24.97 11.87 -0.68
CA VAL A 65 24.08 11.93 0.48
C VAL A 65 24.97 11.82 1.72
N PRO A 66 25.26 12.95 2.42
CA PRO A 66 26.10 12.93 3.61
C PRO A 66 25.47 12.11 4.73
N TYR A 67 26.32 11.48 5.53
CA TYR A 67 25.87 10.83 6.76
C TYR A 67 25.52 11.86 7.83
N GLY A 68 24.47 11.59 8.60
CA GLY A 68 24.03 12.47 9.69
C GLY A 68 23.20 13.68 9.26
N GLU A 69 22.96 13.87 7.96
CA GLU A 69 22.17 14.99 7.42
C GLU A 69 20.81 14.56 6.92
N VAL A 70 19.81 15.44 7.03
CA VAL A 70 18.45 15.20 6.53
C VAL A 70 18.46 15.16 5.00
N TRP A 71 18.05 14.02 4.46
CA TRP A 71 17.90 13.78 3.03
C TRP A 71 16.42 13.59 2.66
N ARG A 72 16.00 14.24 1.56
CA ARG A 72 14.64 14.17 1.00
C ARG A 72 14.21 12.80 0.48
N LEU A 73 15.01 11.76 0.74
CA LEU A 73 14.79 10.35 0.34
C LEU A 73 14.49 10.21 -1.16
N GLY A 74 15.32 10.85 -1.99
CA GLY A 74 15.21 10.87 -3.45
C GLY A 74 15.93 12.06 -4.08
N ALA A 75 15.36 12.56 -5.17
CA ALA A 75 15.85 13.75 -5.89
C ALA A 75 14.69 14.71 -6.16
N ASN A 76 14.99 15.93 -6.62
CA ASN A 76 14.00 16.98 -6.90
C ASN A 76 13.17 17.32 -5.66
N SER A 77 11.85 17.11 -5.70
CA SER A 77 10.98 17.25 -4.52
C SER A 77 11.24 16.16 -3.49
N ALA A 78 10.88 16.40 -2.25
CA ALA A 78 10.89 15.39 -1.20
C ALA A 78 9.95 14.23 -1.57
N THR A 79 10.30 13.04 -1.12
CA THR A 79 9.42 11.87 -1.23
C THR A 79 8.16 12.10 -0.43
N ILE A 80 7.02 11.74 -1.00
CA ILE A 80 5.70 11.86 -0.38
C ILE A 80 5.13 10.48 -0.17
N ILE A 81 4.67 10.20 1.05
CA ILE A 81 3.90 9.01 1.39
C ILE A 81 2.52 9.43 1.89
N LYS A 82 1.48 8.81 1.34
CA LYS A 82 0.09 9.07 1.70
C LYS A 82 -0.60 7.78 2.13
N PHE A 83 -1.26 7.85 3.26
CA PHE A 83 -2.09 6.78 3.80
C PHE A 83 -3.56 7.18 3.70
N SER A 84 -4.40 6.35 3.10
CA SER A 84 -5.84 6.61 3.03
C SER A 84 -6.56 6.30 4.35
N ASP A 85 -5.97 5.43 5.17
CA ASP A 85 -6.45 5.00 6.48
C ASP A 85 -5.31 5.03 7.50
N GLU A 86 -5.64 4.90 8.79
CA GLU A 86 -4.61 4.71 9.83
C GLU A 86 -3.82 3.43 9.56
N VAL A 87 -2.50 3.53 9.65
CA VAL A 87 -1.58 2.40 9.56
C VAL A 87 -0.67 2.35 10.78
N THR A 88 -0.04 1.20 10.99
CA THR A 88 1.09 1.04 11.92
C THR A 88 2.35 0.86 11.09
N LEU A 89 3.31 1.77 11.23
CA LEU A 89 4.61 1.73 10.57
C LEU A 89 5.71 1.56 11.62
N GLU A 90 6.47 0.45 11.56
CA GLU A 90 7.48 0.09 12.58
C GLU A 90 6.94 0.22 14.03
N GLY A 91 5.73 -0.27 14.28
CA GLY A 91 5.07 -0.22 15.58
C GLY A 91 4.43 1.13 15.94
N ASN A 92 4.59 2.17 15.13
CA ASN A 92 4.03 3.49 15.38
C ASN A 92 2.72 3.68 14.62
N LYS A 93 1.68 4.16 15.28
CA LYS A 93 0.40 4.51 14.65
C LYS A 93 0.49 5.81 13.89
N ILE A 94 0.14 5.76 12.61
CA ILE A 94 0.15 6.90 11.70
C ILE A 94 -1.28 7.14 11.21
N PRO A 95 -1.89 8.28 11.51
CA PRO A 95 -3.20 8.64 10.99
C PRO A 95 -3.22 8.70 9.47
N ALA A 96 -4.40 8.54 8.88
CA ALA A 96 -4.62 8.87 7.48
C ALA A 96 -4.14 10.29 7.18
N GLY A 97 -3.43 10.47 6.08
CA GLY A 97 -2.83 11.76 5.75
C GLY A 97 -1.72 11.63 4.72
N GLU A 98 -1.14 12.77 4.39
CA GLU A 98 -0.02 12.89 3.47
C GLU A 98 1.17 13.48 4.19
N TYR A 99 2.33 12.85 4.05
CA TYR A 99 3.56 13.18 4.76
C TYR A 99 4.73 13.28 3.81
N GLY A 100 5.59 14.28 4.02
CA GLY A 100 6.93 14.28 3.45
C GLY A 100 7.78 13.23 4.14
N MET A 101 8.39 12.34 3.36
CA MET A 101 9.25 11.28 3.88
C MET A 101 10.71 11.67 3.68
N PHE A 102 11.44 11.79 4.79
CA PHE A 102 12.86 12.11 4.83
C PHE A 102 13.62 11.00 5.55
N ALA A 103 14.92 10.99 5.35
CA ALA A 103 15.80 10.06 6.06
C ALA A 103 17.12 10.72 6.45
N ILE A 104 17.71 10.29 7.56
CA ILE A 104 19.08 10.61 7.95
C ILE A 104 19.87 9.30 7.93
N PRO A 105 20.71 9.06 6.92
CA PRO A 105 21.53 7.86 6.87
C PRO A 105 22.73 7.94 7.82
N THR A 106 23.08 6.82 8.40
CA THR A 106 24.41 6.55 8.97
C THR A 106 24.97 5.29 8.32
N GLN A 107 26.11 4.78 8.78
CA GLN A 107 26.67 3.52 8.28
C GLN A 107 25.83 2.31 8.70
N ASP A 108 25.25 2.35 9.91
CA ASP A 108 24.61 1.20 10.54
C ASP A 108 23.08 1.30 10.58
N GLU A 109 22.55 2.50 10.53
CA GLU A 109 21.12 2.75 10.70
C GLU A 109 20.62 3.95 9.90
N TRP A 110 19.31 4.00 9.71
CA TRP A 110 18.58 5.12 9.15
C TRP A 110 17.64 5.70 10.19
N THR A 111 17.60 7.03 10.31
CA THR A 111 16.47 7.70 10.96
C THR A 111 15.46 8.05 9.88
N ILE A 112 14.29 7.42 9.91
CA ILE A 112 13.18 7.74 9.02
C ILE A 112 12.32 8.81 9.66
N ILE A 113 11.88 9.77 8.85
CA ILE A 113 11.12 10.94 9.29
C ILE A 113 9.86 11.05 8.46
N LEU A 114 8.71 11.18 9.11
CA LEU A 114 7.45 11.62 8.50
C LEU A 114 7.21 13.06 8.93
N ASN A 115 7.18 13.98 7.96
CA ASN A 115 7.04 15.42 8.18
C ASN A 115 5.67 15.90 7.68
N LYS A 116 4.98 16.72 8.44
CA LYS A 116 3.65 17.25 8.11
C LYS A 116 3.63 18.14 6.87
N ASN A 117 4.76 18.78 6.54
CA ASN A 117 4.92 19.52 5.30
C ASN A 117 5.36 18.54 4.19
N ALA A 118 4.42 17.98 3.45
CA ALA A 118 4.68 17.01 2.41
C ALA A 118 5.27 17.61 1.12
N HIS A 119 4.91 18.86 0.79
CA HIS A 119 5.27 19.49 -0.47
C HIS A 119 6.47 20.41 -0.34
N GLN A 120 7.67 19.85 -0.42
CA GLN A 120 8.93 20.57 -0.30
C GLN A 120 9.85 20.26 -1.50
N TRP A 121 10.53 21.30 -1.98
CA TRP A 121 11.61 21.11 -2.93
C TRP A 121 12.92 20.83 -2.18
N GLY A 122 13.47 19.63 -2.35
CA GLY A 122 14.65 19.23 -1.61
C GLY A 122 14.37 19.04 -0.11
N ALA A 123 15.37 19.35 0.71
CA ALA A 123 15.26 19.44 2.17
C ALA A 123 15.56 20.89 2.67
N TYR A 124 15.51 21.87 1.76
CA TYR A 124 15.93 23.24 2.07
C TYR A 124 15.00 23.97 3.03
N THR A 125 13.72 23.62 3.02
CA THR A 125 12.70 24.21 3.90
C THR A 125 12.25 23.25 5.00
N TYR A 126 12.97 22.12 5.13
CA TYR A 126 12.69 21.15 6.18
C TYR A 126 12.83 21.82 7.57
N LYS A 127 11.87 21.52 8.44
CA LYS A 127 11.87 21.95 9.84
C LYS A 127 11.54 20.75 10.72
N GLU A 128 12.38 20.50 11.70
CA GLU A 128 12.17 19.43 12.69
C GLU A 128 10.88 19.63 13.50
N ALA A 129 10.47 20.87 13.72
CA ALA A 129 9.24 21.22 14.41
C ALA A 129 7.96 20.74 13.66
N ASP A 130 8.06 20.48 12.36
CA ASP A 130 6.97 19.95 11.53
C ASP A 130 6.98 18.42 11.47
N ASP A 131 7.91 17.75 12.15
CA ASP A 131 7.93 16.27 12.17
C ASP A 131 6.71 15.75 12.90
N PHE A 132 6.07 14.79 12.26
CA PHE A 132 5.03 13.99 12.89
C PHE A 132 5.67 12.84 13.70
N LEU A 133 6.68 12.19 13.11
CA LEU A 133 7.33 11.03 13.70
C LEU A 133 8.77 10.89 13.20
N ARG A 134 9.64 10.43 14.08
CA ARG A 134 10.99 9.92 13.78
C ARG A 134 11.20 8.57 14.43
N PHE A 135 11.79 7.64 13.70
CA PHE A 135 12.18 6.34 14.24
C PHE A 135 13.42 5.82 13.51
N LYS A 136 14.08 4.84 14.12
CA LYS A 136 15.31 4.26 13.60
C LYS A 136 15.05 2.88 13.05
N VAL A 137 15.73 2.55 11.94
CA VAL A 137 15.77 1.21 11.36
C VAL A 137 17.17 0.87 10.95
N LYS A 138 17.48 -0.42 10.90
CA LYS A 138 18.81 -0.89 10.51
C LYS A 138 19.10 -0.62 9.05
N ASN A 139 20.35 -0.33 8.74
CA ASN A 139 20.81 -0.34 7.38
C ASN A 139 20.85 -1.79 6.85
N VAL A 140 20.39 -1.98 5.62
CA VAL A 140 20.49 -3.26 4.90
C VAL A 140 21.55 -3.10 3.82
N HIS A 141 22.66 -3.80 4.00
CA HIS A 141 23.74 -3.83 3.02
C HIS A 141 23.50 -4.91 1.97
N HIS A 142 23.84 -4.61 0.71
CA HIS A 142 23.71 -5.51 -0.43
C HIS A 142 25.05 -5.66 -1.15
N ASP A 143 25.42 -6.88 -1.56
CA ASP A 143 26.68 -7.17 -2.24
C ASP A 143 26.79 -6.53 -3.63
N SER A 144 25.66 -6.36 -4.32
CA SER A 144 25.63 -5.74 -5.66
C SER A 144 24.95 -4.38 -5.63
N PRO A 145 25.51 -3.34 -6.26
CA PRO A 145 24.90 -2.02 -6.28
C PRO A 145 23.66 -1.96 -7.17
N LEU A 146 22.63 -1.24 -6.71
CA LEU A 146 21.48 -0.89 -7.54
C LEU A 146 21.66 0.52 -8.09
N GLU A 147 21.78 0.64 -9.42
CA GLU A 147 22.08 1.91 -10.12
C GLU A 147 21.04 2.99 -9.87
N THR A 148 19.76 2.66 -10.02
CA THR A 148 18.64 3.58 -9.84
C THR A 148 18.00 3.38 -8.47
N MET A 149 17.89 4.43 -7.66
CA MET A 149 17.15 4.36 -6.42
C MET A 149 15.74 3.80 -6.65
N THR A 150 15.39 2.77 -5.91
CA THR A 150 14.10 2.10 -6.06
C THR A 150 13.46 1.89 -4.69
N MET A 151 12.16 2.15 -4.64
CA MET A 151 11.29 1.78 -3.54
C MET A 151 10.20 0.85 -4.06
N TRP A 152 9.81 -0.13 -3.27
CA TRP A 152 8.73 -1.07 -3.62
C TRP A 152 8.09 -1.65 -2.38
N PHE A 153 6.90 -2.22 -2.56
CA PHE A 153 6.25 -3.01 -1.52
C PHE A 153 6.51 -4.49 -1.75
N GLY A 154 7.00 -5.18 -0.72
CA GLY A 154 7.25 -6.61 -0.67
C GLY A 154 6.44 -7.30 0.42
N ASN A 155 6.40 -8.65 0.38
CA ASN A 155 5.77 -9.49 1.41
C ASN A 155 4.37 -9.02 1.82
N VAL A 156 3.58 -8.58 0.80
CA VAL A 156 2.25 -8.01 1.02
C VAL A 156 1.23 -9.11 1.28
N ASP A 157 0.48 -8.95 2.35
CA ASP A 157 -0.68 -9.75 2.74
C ASP A 157 -1.89 -8.83 2.91
N MET A 158 -3.04 -9.36 3.33
CA MET A 158 -4.30 -8.60 3.45
C MET A 158 -4.17 -7.28 4.24
N ASN A 159 -3.43 -7.27 5.33
CA ASN A 159 -3.35 -6.15 6.26
C ASN A 159 -1.92 -5.80 6.69
N LYS A 160 -0.91 -6.34 6.04
CA LYS A 160 0.51 -6.07 6.32
C LYS A 160 1.34 -6.16 5.05
N GLY A 161 2.50 -5.52 5.07
CA GLY A 161 3.48 -5.56 4.00
C GLY A 161 4.77 -4.90 4.44
N GLU A 162 5.71 -4.83 3.55
CA GLU A 162 7.02 -4.22 3.75
C GLU A 162 7.25 -3.16 2.69
N LEU A 163 7.67 -1.96 3.11
CA LEU A 163 8.18 -0.94 2.20
C LEU A 163 9.70 -0.99 2.22
N GLU A 164 10.28 -1.32 1.09
CA GLU A 164 11.71 -1.40 0.93
C GLU A 164 12.24 -0.21 0.11
N MET A 165 13.44 0.27 0.47
CA MET A 165 14.23 1.21 -0.31
C MET A 165 15.61 0.64 -0.55
N ARG A 166 16.11 0.77 -1.77
CA ARG A 166 17.48 0.40 -2.11
C ARG A 166 18.09 1.37 -3.10
N TRP A 167 19.33 1.76 -2.84
CA TRP A 167 20.16 2.54 -3.76
C TRP A 167 21.62 2.27 -3.49
N ALA A 168 22.43 2.12 -4.54
CA ALA A 168 23.78 1.61 -4.43
C ALA A 168 23.80 0.27 -3.66
N ASN A 169 24.62 0.16 -2.63
CA ASN A 169 24.72 -1.04 -1.80
C ASN A 169 23.92 -0.96 -0.50
N GLU A 170 23.17 0.14 -0.28
CA GLU A 170 22.51 0.39 0.99
C GLU A 170 21.00 0.52 0.81
N GLY A 171 20.27 0.22 1.88
CA GLY A 171 18.81 0.31 1.90
C GLY A 171 18.23 0.15 3.29
N PHE A 172 16.93 0.16 3.35
CA PHE A 172 16.15 -0.16 4.55
C PHE A 172 14.87 -0.89 4.19
N LEU A 173 14.29 -1.54 5.19
CA LEU A 173 13.01 -2.20 5.14
C LEU A 173 12.14 -1.66 6.27
N LEU A 174 10.87 -1.33 5.98
CA LEU A 174 9.88 -0.85 6.93
C LEU A 174 8.68 -1.79 6.92
N HIS A 175 8.31 -2.30 8.09
CA HIS A 175 7.08 -3.07 8.25
C HIS A 175 5.89 -2.13 8.38
N VAL A 176 4.87 -2.38 7.57
CA VAL A 176 3.61 -1.63 7.59
C VAL A 176 2.44 -2.59 7.78
N SER A 177 1.48 -2.20 8.61
CA SER A 177 0.26 -2.96 8.83
C SER A 177 -0.91 -2.03 9.09
N THR A 178 -2.13 -2.58 8.97
CA THR A 178 -3.36 -1.88 9.33
C THR A 178 -4.28 -2.81 10.09
N ASP A 179 -5.04 -2.27 11.05
CA ASP A 179 -6.08 -3.00 11.75
C ASP A 179 -7.45 -2.64 11.16
N VAL A 180 -8.03 -3.59 10.46
CA VAL A 180 -9.33 -3.43 9.80
C VAL A 180 -10.45 -4.20 10.50
N ASP A 181 -10.13 -4.99 11.52
CA ASP A 181 -11.06 -5.95 12.11
C ASP A 181 -12.34 -5.29 12.58
N ALA A 182 -12.25 -4.25 13.39
CA ALA A 182 -13.42 -3.54 13.90
C ALA A 182 -14.31 -2.97 12.78
N LYS A 183 -13.70 -2.41 11.72
CA LYS A 183 -14.44 -1.87 10.56
C LYS A 183 -15.14 -2.98 9.78
N VAL A 184 -14.45 -4.11 9.54
CA VAL A 184 -15.02 -5.23 8.81
C VAL A 184 -16.13 -5.89 9.62
N MET A 185 -15.94 -6.12 10.92
CA MET A 185 -16.96 -6.69 11.79
C MET A 185 -18.23 -5.81 11.82
N ALA A 186 -18.08 -4.51 12.00
CA ALA A 186 -19.21 -3.58 11.96
C ALA A 186 -19.93 -3.60 10.59
N ASN A 187 -19.19 -3.72 9.49
CA ASN A 187 -19.79 -3.84 8.17
C ASN A 187 -20.52 -5.18 8.00
N ILE A 188 -19.94 -6.30 8.47
CA ILE A 188 -20.63 -7.60 8.47
C ILE A 188 -21.94 -7.51 9.24
N ASP A 189 -21.93 -6.98 10.47
CA ASP A 189 -23.15 -6.82 11.27
C ASP A 189 -24.21 -5.99 10.53
N GLN A 190 -23.79 -4.90 9.88
CA GLN A 190 -24.70 -4.04 9.14
C GLN A 190 -25.33 -4.75 7.93
N VAL A 191 -24.53 -5.48 7.13
CA VAL A 191 -25.03 -6.11 5.88
C VAL A 191 -25.77 -7.41 6.16
N MET A 192 -25.41 -8.15 7.22
CA MET A 192 -26.12 -9.36 7.62
C MET A 192 -27.52 -9.12 8.18
N ASN A 193 -27.89 -7.85 8.45
CA ASN A 193 -29.24 -7.44 8.82
C ASN A 193 -30.10 -7.00 7.63
N LYS A 194 -29.56 -7.05 6.37
CA LYS A 194 -30.30 -6.71 5.14
C LYS A 194 -30.90 -7.95 4.47
N ASP A 195 -31.76 -7.72 3.47
CA ASP A 195 -32.44 -8.82 2.74
C ASP A 195 -31.44 -9.69 1.98
N GLN A 196 -30.47 -9.09 1.30
CA GLN A 196 -29.41 -9.81 0.59
C GLN A 196 -28.17 -9.91 1.49
N LYS A 197 -27.91 -11.09 2.01
CA LYS A 197 -26.82 -11.35 2.95
C LYS A 197 -25.64 -12.00 2.24
N PRO A 198 -24.44 -11.42 2.27
CA PRO A 198 -23.26 -11.97 1.63
C PRO A 198 -22.63 -13.08 2.48
N TYR A 199 -23.35 -14.17 2.67
CA TYR A 199 -22.96 -15.27 3.54
C TYR A 199 -21.57 -15.82 3.25
N PHE A 200 -21.22 -16.00 1.97
CA PHE A 200 -19.90 -16.50 1.59
C PHE A 200 -18.76 -15.56 2.04
N THR A 201 -18.88 -14.28 1.72
CA THR A 201 -17.85 -13.29 2.08
C THR A 201 -17.67 -13.16 3.58
N ALA A 202 -18.78 -13.19 4.33
CA ALA A 202 -18.74 -13.15 5.80
C ALA A 202 -18.10 -14.44 6.37
N ALA A 203 -18.44 -15.61 5.85
CA ALA A 203 -17.84 -16.88 6.25
C ALA A 203 -16.34 -16.91 5.98
N LEU A 204 -15.92 -16.41 4.82
CA LEU A 204 -14.51 -16.37 4.42
C LEU A 204 -13.70 -15.45 5.37
N TYR A 205 -14.22 -14.28 5.70
CA TYR A 205 -13.57 -13.38 6.65
C TYR A 205 -13.39 -14.04 8.03
N TYR A 206 -14.42 -14.68 8.55
CA TYR A 206 -14.38 -15.40 9.83
C TYR A 206 -13.34 -16.53 9.80
N TYR A 207 -13.33 -17.32 8.72
CA TYR A 207 -12.35 -18.39 8.54
C TYR A 207 -10.91 -17.86 8.51
N GLN A 208 -10.63 -16.82 7.73
CA GLN A 208 -9.29 -16.28 7.54
C GLN A 208 -8.75 -15.61 8.80
N ASN A 209 -9.60 -14.90 9.54
CA ASN A 209 -9.22 -14.10 10.70
C ASN A 209 -9.46 -14.78 12.07
N GLY A 210 -9.67 -16.11 12.07
CA GLY A 210 -9.78 -16.90 13.31
C GLY A 210 -10.99 -16.53 14.18
N LYS A 211 -12.10 -16.08 13.54
CA LYS A 211 -13.35 -15.77 14.22
C LYS A 211 -14.14 -17.05 14.52
N ASP A 212 -15.41 -16.94 14.92
CA ASP A 212 -16.26 -18.09 15.19
C ASP A 212 -16.42 -18.99 13.94
N LEU A 213 -15.72 -20.11 13.95
CA LEU A 213 -15.75 -21.09 12.85
C LEU A 213 -17.11 -21.82 12.75
N LYS A 214 -17.88 -21.93 13.85
CA LYS A 214 -19.22 -22.51 13.78
C LYS A 214 -20.14 -21.60 12.98
N GLN A 215 -20.09 -20.30 13.25
CA GLN A 215 -20.84 -19.31 12.49
C GLN A 215 -20.39 -19.29 11.02
N ALA A 216 -19.09 -19.37 10.74
CA ALA A 216 -18.57 -19.47 9.39
C ALA A 216 -19.12 -20.70 8.65
N LEU A 217 -19.20 -21.87 9.33
CA LEU A 217 -19.75 -23.09 8.78
C LEU A 217 -21.25 -22.98 8.47
N GLU A 218 -22.02 -22.35 9.33
CA GLU A 218 -23.44 -22.09 9.09
C GLU A 218 -23.65 -21.19 7.86
N TRP A 219 -22.84 -20.13 7.75
CA TRP A 219 -22.93 -19.21 6.62
C TRP A 219 -22.51 -19.83 5.30
N ILE A 220 -21.43 -20.63 5.26
CA ILE A 220 -21.03 -21.30 4.02
C ILE A 220 -22.10 -22.29 3.55
N ARG A 221 -22.70 -23.05 4.46
CA ARG A 221 -23.82 -23.96 4.17
C ARG A 221 -25.07 -23.21 3.69
N THR A 222 -25.28 -22.00 4.21
CA THR A 222 -26.39 -21.16 3.75
C THR A 222 -26.12 -20.59 2.37
N ALA A 223 -24.88 -20.18 2.06
CA ALA A 223 -24.48 -19.74 0.73
C ALA A 223 -24.63 -20.87 -0.30
N GLU A 224 -24.26 -22.12 0.06
CA GLU A 224 -24.38 -23.29 -0.81
C GLU A 224 -25.83 -23.58 -1.26
N LYS A 225 -26.85 -23.19 -0.47
CA LYS A 225 -28.25 -23.39 -0.85
C LYS A 225 -28.64 -22.70 -2.16
N SER A 226 -27.93 -21.62 -2.51
CA SER A 226 -28.13 -20.92 -3.78
C SER A 226 -27.59 -21.69 -4.99
N GLU A 227 -26.63 -22.58 -4.75
CA GLU A 227 -25.94 -23.34 -5.79
C GLU A 227 -25.61 -24.76 -5.29
N PRO A 228 -26.65 -25.59 -5.09
CA PRO A 228 -26.45 -26.98 -4.64
C PRO A 228 -25.56 -27.75 -5.61
N LYS A 229 -24.65 -28.57 -5.08
CA LYS A 229 -23.62 -29.29 -5.82
C LYS A 229 -22.49 -28.42 -6.38
N SER A 230 -22.28 -27.24 -5.85
CA SER A 230 -21.11 -26.43 -6.19
C SER A 230 -19.83 -27.01 -5.55
N PRO A 231 -18.85 -27.47 -6.34
CA PRO A 231 -17.59 -27.96 -5.78
C PRO A 231 -16.80 -26.85 -5.12
N PHE A 232 -17.04 -25.59 -5.49
CA PHE A 232 -16.48 -24.40 -4.86
C PHE A 232 -16.89 -24.26 -3.39
N TYR A 233 -18.21 -24.36 -3.09
CA TYR A 233 -18.66 -24.27 -1.69
C TYR A 233 -18.16 -25.46 -0.85
N LYS A 234 -18.06 -26.64 -1.44
CA LYS A 234 -17.54 -27.84 -0.75
C LYS A 234 -16.06 -27.68 -0.32
N VAL A 235 -15.22 -27.06 -1.15
CA VAL A 235 -13.84 -26.73 -0.75
C VAL A 235 -13.82 -25.87 0.53
N TRP A 236 -14.65 -24.84 0.57
CA TRP A 236 -14.65 -23.91 1.70
C TRP A 236 -15.30 -24.52 2.95
N GLU A 237 -16.37 -25.25 2.80
CA GLU A 237 -16.99 -25.99 3.91
C GLU A 237 -15.98 -26.99 4.52
N ALA A 238 -15.32 -27.78 3.69
CA ALA A 238 -14.33 -28.76 4.15
C ALA A 238 -13.12 -28.08 4.83
N ARG A 239 -12.64 -26.95 4.30
CA ARG A 239 -11.56 -26.17 4.93
C ARG A 239 -11.94 -25.62 6.31
N ILE A 240 -13.18 -25.14 6.47
CA ILE A 240 -13.68 -24.65 7.75
C ILE A 240 -13.77 -25.83 8.74
N GLN A 241 -14.34 -26.98 8.34
CA GLN A 241 -14.42 -28.19 9.18
C GLN A 241 -13.03 -28.66 9.61
N LEU A 242 -12.06 -28.71 8.68
CA LEU A 242 -10.68 -29.10 8.98
C LEU A 242 -10.05 -28.16 10.01
N LYS A 243 -10.25 -26.84 9.87
CA LYS A 243 -9.76 -25.83 10.81
C LYS A 243 -10.44 -25.93 12.19
N MET A 244 -11.68 -26.44 12.26
CA MET A 244 -12.38 -26.78 13.50
C MET A 244 -11.89 -28.07 14.16
N GLY A 245 -11.05 -28.86 13.48
CA GLY A 245 -10.60 -30.19 13.92
C GLY A 245 -11.53 -31.33 13.52
N ASP A 246 -12.61 -31.05 12.80
CA ASP A 246 -13.53 -32.08 12.27
C ASP A 246 -12.95 -32.69 11.00
N LYS A 247 -11.93 -33.53 11.16
CA LYS A 247 -11.26 -34.24 10.04
C LYS A 247 -12.22 -35.15 9.30
N ALA A 248 -13.11 -35.87 10.01
CA ALA A 248 -14.05 -36.80 9.38
C ALA A 248 -15.08 -36.05 8.51
N GLY A 249 -15.66 -34.95 9.03
CA GLY A 249 -16.57 -34.12 8.28
C GLY A 249 -15.88 -33.47 7.07
N ALA A 250 -14.67 -32.95 7.27
CA ALA A 250 -13.89 -32.34 6.19
C ALA A 250 -13.59 -33.33 5.07
N LEU A 251 -13.20 -34.56 5.41
CA LEU A 251 -12.96 -35.64 4.42
C LEU A 251 -14.22 -35.95 3.62
N ALA A 252 -15.34 -36.15 4.29
CA ALA A 252 -16.61 -36.47 3.64
C ALA A 252 -17.08 -35.36 2.70
N THR A 253 -17.04 -34.09 3.18
CA THR A 253 -17.41 -32.92 2.39
C THR A 253 -16.49 -32.74 1.18
N ALA A 254 -15.18 -32.87 1.36
CA ALA A 254 -14.24 -32.78 0.25
C ALA A 254 -14.40 -33.86 -0.80
N GLN A 255 -14.71 -35.13 -0.39
CA GLN A 255 -15.02 -36.22 -1.32
C GLN A 255 -16.28 -35.91 -2.13
N GLU A 256 -17.31 -35.34 -1.51
CA GLU A 256 -18.51 -34.86 -2.21
C GLU A 256 -18.17 -33.78 -3.22
N GLY A 257 -17.30 -32.82 -2.85
CA GLY A 257 -16.80 -31.78 -3.74
C GLY A 257 -16.04 -32.34 -4.95
N VAL A 258 -15.22 -33.40 -4.77
CA VAL A 258 -14.54 -34.07 -5.87
C VAL A 258 -15.56 -34.67 -6.84
N LYS A 259 -16.61 -35.33 -6.32
CA LYS A 259 -17.66 -35.90 -7.14
C LYS A 259 -18.39 -34.84 -7.96
N TYR A 260 -18.76 -33.70 -7.35
CA TYR A 260 -19.44 -32.62 -8.05
C TYR A 260 -18.55 -31.98 -9.12
N ALA A 261 -17.26 -31.80 -8.83
CA ALA A 261 -16.31 -31.26 -9.80
C ALA A 261 -16.15 -32.18 -11.01
N GLN A 262 -16.09 -33.52 -10.79
CA GLN A 262 -16.05 -34.52 -11.87
C GLN A 262 -17.31 -34.50 -12.73
N GLU A 263 -18.50 -34.43 -12.12
CA GLU A 263 -19.78 -34.33 -12.83
C GLU A 263 -19.82 -33.07 -13.73
N GLN A 264 -19.21 -31.97 -13.29
CA GLN A 264 -19.15 -30.70 -14.00
C GLN A 264 -17.92 -30.56 -14.92
N LYS A 265 -17.00 -31.51 -14.90
CA LYS A 265 -15.70 -31.50 -15.59
C LYS A 265 -14.82 -30.31 -15.17
N ASP A 266 -14.92 -29.92 -13.91
CA ASP A 266 -14.15 -28.86 -13.31
C ASP A 266 -12.88 -29.41 -12.66
N THR A 267 -11.78 -29.41 -13.43
CA THR A 267 -10.51 -29.97 -12.99
C THR A 267 -9.83 -29.17 -11.90
N GLU A 268 -10.08 -27.87 -11.84
CA GLU A 268 -9.51 -26.98 -10.81
C GLU A 268 -10.10 -27.32 -9.44
N TYR A 269 -11.42 -27.30 -9.30
CA TYR A 269 -12.07 -27.63 -8.03
C TYR A 269 -12.00 -29.11 -7.67
N GLU A 270 -11.84 -30.00 -8.64
CA GLU A 270 -11.48 -31.38 -8.36
C GLU A 270 -10.14 -31.47 -7.62
N GLY A 271 -9.12 -30.81 -8.13
CA GLY A 271 -7.79 -30.72 -7.51
C GLY A 271 -7.82 -30.11 -6.11
N LEU A 272 -8.53 -28.98 -5.94
CA LEU A 272 -8.66 -28.31 -4.66
C LEU A 272 -9.37 -29.17 -3.60
N ASN A 273 -10.46 -29.84 -3.94
CA ASN A 273 -11.17 -30.75 -3.02
C ASN A 273 -10.31 -31.95 -2.67
N LYS A 274 -9.58 -32.56 -3.62
CA LYS A 274 -8.63 -33.66 -3.34
C LYS A 274 -7.56 -33.24 -2.34
N ALA A 275 -6.98 -32.03 -2.51
CA ALA A 275 -5.98 -31.52 -1.59
C ALA A 275 -6.51 -31.38 -0.15
N VAL A 276 -7.75 -30.91 0.03
CA VAL A 276 -8.37 -30.84 1.37
C VAL A 276 -8.67 -32.24 1.92
N ALA A 277 -9.14 -33.19 1.09
CA ALA A 277 -9.37 -34.55 1.51
C ALA A 277 -8.08 -35.23 1.99
N ASP A 278 -6.95 -34.99 1.34
CA ASP A 278 -5.66 -35.55 1.73
C ASP A 278 -5.13 -34.95 3.03
N LEU A 279 -5.30 -33.65 3.23
CA LEU A 279 -5.02 -33.00 4.52
C LEU A 279 -5.89 -33.52 5.67
N ALA A 280 -7.12 -33.88 5.40
CA ALA A 280 -8.03 -34.43 6.41
C ALA A 280 -7.67 -35.88 6.83
N LYS A 281 -6.96 -36.63 5.99
CA LYS A 281 -6.46 -37.99 6.29
C LYS A 281 -5.17 -37.97 7.13
N SER A 282 -4.35 -36.91 7.02
CA SER A 282 -3.10 -36.73 7.77
C SER A 282 -3.39 -36.29 9.23
#